data_0c95928ddd7aaadb5eab32ef91c8245c
#
_entry.id   0c95928ddd7aaadb5eab32ef91c8245c
#
_cell.length_a   1.000
_cell.length_b   1.000
_cell.length_c   1.000
_cell.angle_alpha   90.00
_cell.angle_beta   90.00
_cell.angle_gamma   90.00
#
_symmetry.space_group_name_H-M   'P 1'
#
loop_
_entity.id
_entity.type
_entity.pdbx_description
1 polymer ?
#
loop_
_entity_poly.entity_id
_entity_poly.type
_entity_poly.pdbx_seq_one_letter_code
_entity_poly.pdbx_strand_id
1 'polypeptide(L)'
;MGNRNLIRFDWAIKRLLRNKANFSVLEGFLSELLKEDITIESILESEGNQLTEADKFNRVDILVKNSKGELVIIEIQNQQEYDYFHRMVYSTSKTLTEYISVGEPYRNIKKIYSINIVYFDLGQGEDYIYHGKTDFIGIHNKDKLKLSAKQTELLGKKEPAEIFPEYYVIKVNQFDDVAKDTLDEWIYYLKNNEIKDDFTAKGIDKAKKLWRLDKLSEEERKIYQKHLENLRYGASMAWTLKVDAEDRVKKERDKEIAKNMLEANEDIDKIIKYTGLTKEEIDKLKK
;
A
#
# COMPACT_ATOMS: atom_id res chain seq x y z
N MET A 1 -28.34 5.91 6.03
CA MET A 1 -27.15 5.44 6.74
C MET A 1 -26.95 4.00 6.35
N GLY A 2 -26.00 3.73 5.42
CA GLY A 2 -25.72 2.38 4.95
C GLY A 2 -25.32 1.48 6.11
N ASN A 3 -25.82 0.29 6.09
CA ASN A 3 -25.61 -0.72 7.12
C ASN A 3 -24.14 -1.19 7.03
N ARG A 4 -23.23 -0.55 7.77
CA ARG A 4 -21.79 -0.88 7.80
C ARG A 4 -21.56 -2.21 8.54
N ASN A 5 -22.12 -3.28 7.98
CA ASN A 5 -22.03 -4.63 8.54
C ASN A 5 -20.86 -5.44 7.96
N LEU A 6 -20.07 -4.85 7.08
CA LEU A 6 -18.93 -5.53 6.48
C LEU A 6 -17.65 -5.27 7.26
N ILE A 7 -16.81 -6.29 7.28
CA ILE A 7 -15.48 -6.26 7.86
C ILE A 7 -14.56 -5.51 6.89
N ARG A 8 -13.65 -4.70 7.42
CA ARG A 8 -12.62 -4.05 6.61
C ARG A 8 -11.76 -5.08 5.87
N PHE A 9 -11.47 -4.78 4.61
CA PHE A 9 -10.68 -5.64 3.74
C PHE A 9 -9.29 -5.96 4.34
N ASP A 10 -8.60 -4.95 4.89
CA ASP A 10 -7.27 -5.10 5.49
C ASP A 10 -7.25 -6.11 6.66
N TRP A 11 -8.27 -6.09 7.51
CA TRP A 11 -8.40 -7.04 8.60
C TRP A 11 -8.83 -8.42 8.09
N ALA A 12 -9.80 -8.45 7.17
CA ALA A 12 -10.35 -9.69 6.63
C ALA A 12 -9.27 -10.51 5.93
N ILE A 13 -8.46 -9.85 5.10
CA ILE A 13 -7.40 -10.51 4.35
C ILE A 13 -6.32 -11.10 5.27
N LYS A 14 -5.94 -10.39 6.33
CA LYS A 14 -4.93 -10.87 7.30
C LYS A 14 -5.41 -12.00 8.22
N ARG A 15 -6.70 -12.06 8.49
CA ARG A 15 -7.27 -12.98 9.50
C ARG A 15 -8.09 -14.10 8.90
N LEU A 16 -8.95 -13.80 7.94
CA LEU A 16 -9.91 -14.76 7.42
C LEU A 16 -9.36 -15.60 6.28
N LEU A 17 -8.30 -15.18 5.59
CA LEU A 17 -7.67 -15.96 4.54
C LEU A 17 -6.98 -17.25 5.03
N ARG A 18 -6.73 -17.38 6.32
CA ARG A 18 -6.28 -18.67 6.91
C ARG A 18 -7.29 -19.81 6.65
N ASN A 19 -8.56 -19.46 6.43
CA ASN A 19 -9.57 -20.41 5.98
C ASN A 19 -9.69 -20.39 4.46
N LYS A 20 -9.40 -21.51 3.78
CA LYS A 20 -9.49 -21.69 2.33
C LYS A 20 -10.85 -21.28 1.74
N ALA A 21 -11.93 -21.35 2.53
CA ALA A 21 -13.25 -20.90 2.10
C ALA A 21 -13.27 -19.40 1.71
N ASN A 22 -12.35 -18.60 2.20
CA ASN A 22 -12.23 -17.18 1.90
C ASN A 22 -11.35 -16.89 0.67
N PHE A 23 -10.61 -17.87 0.13
CA PHE A 23 -9.74 -17.68 -1.03
C PHE A 23 -10.49 -17.09 -2.21
N SER A 24 -11.72 -17.56 -2.44
CA SER A 24 -12.55 -17.11 -3.56
C SER A 24 -12.89 -15.61 -3.54
N VAL A 25 -12.77 -14.93 -2.40
CA VAL A 25 -12.91 -13.47 -2.29
C VAL A 25 -11.64 -12.80 -2.81
N LEU A 26 -10.48 -13.26 -2.35
CA LEU A 26 -9.20 -12.72 -2.82
C LEU A 26 -8.95 -13.06 -4.30
N GLU A 27 -9.28 -14.28 -4.74
CA GLU A 27 -9.22 -14.68 -6.13
C GLU A 27 -10.05 -13.75 -7.02
N GLY A 28 -11.25 -13.36 -6.55
CA GLY A 28 -12.11 -12.40 -7.24
C GLY A 28 -11.41 -11.06 -7.42
N PHE A 29 -10.93 -10.47 -6.33
CA PHE A 29 -10.20 -9.19 -6.37
C PHE A 29 -8.97 -9.26 -7.28
N LEU A 30 -8.14 -10.29 -7.12
CA LEU A 30 -6.93 -10.46 -7.94
C LEU A 30 -7.27 -10.68 -9.42
N SER A 31 -8.34 -11.41 -9.72
CA SER A 31 -8.76 -11.63 -11.12
C SER A 31 -9.20 -10.34 -11.79
N GLU A 32 -9.92 -9.47 -11.08
CA GLU A 32 -10.31 -8.16 -11.59
C GLU A 32 -9.09 -7.23 -11.79
N LEU A 33 -8.16 -7.25 -10.87
CA LEU A 33 -6.95 -6.39 -10.93
C LEU A 33 -5.99 -6.84 -12.03
N LEU A 34 -5.71 -8.14 -12.12
CA LEU A 34 -4.73 -8.70 -13.06
C LEU A 34 -5.32 -8.97 -14.44
N LYS A 35 -6.65 -8.82 -14.61
CA LYS A 35 -7.40 -9.10 -15.84
C LYS A 35 -7.21 -10.52 -16.36
N GLU A 36 -7.04 -11.47 -15.44
CA GLU A 36 -6.97 -12.90 -15.72
C GLU A 36 -7.57 -13.72 -14.57
N ASP A 37 -8.00 -14.93 -14.84
CA ASP A 37 -8.54 -15.82 -13.81
C ASP A 37 -7.44 -16.29 -12.86
N ILE A 38 -7.48 -15.82 -11.62
CA ILE A 38 -6.55 -16.22 -10.58
C ILE A 38 -7.19 -17.28 -9.69
N THR A 39 -6.45 -18.35 -9.47
CA THR A 39 -6.76 -19.38 -8.48
C THR A 39 -5.59 -19.47 -7.49
N ILE A 40 -5.87 -19.38 -6.20
CA ILE A 40 -4.86 -19.45 -5.14
C ILE A 40 -4.62 -20.93 -4.79
N GLU A 41 -3.39 -21.38 -4.97
CA GLU A 41 -2.95 -22.71 -4.56
C GLU A 41 -2.72 -22.76 -3.05
N SER A 42 -1.98 -21.78 -2.54
CA SER A 42 -1.61 -21.70 -1.13
C SER A 42 -1.32 -20.27 -0.68
N ILE A 43 -1.53 -20.01 0.61
CA ILE A 43 -0.94 -18.86 1.30
C ILE A 43 0.42 -19.31 1.80
N LEU A 44 1.43 -18.53 1.47
CA LEU A 44 2.79 -18.73 1.92
C LEU A 44 2.96 -17.88 3.17
N GLU A 45 3.33 -18.50 4.29
CA GLU A 45 3.48 -17.79 5.55
C GLU A 45 4.62 -16.78 5.45
N SER A 46 4.30 -15.50 5.54
CA SER A 46 5.29 -14.45 5.78
C SER A 46 5.82 -14.49 7.24
N GLU A 47 5.27 -15.34 8.08
CA GLU A 47 5.59 -15.48 9.50
C GLU A 47 6.67 -16.54 9.81
N GLY A 48 7.09 -17.33 8.83
CA GLY A 48 8.08 -18.37 9.02
C GLY A 48 9.50 -17.81 8.99
N ASN A 49 10.17 -17.83 10.10
CA ASN A 49 11.58 -17.54 10.35
C ASN A 49 11.90 -16.14 10.89
N GLN A 50 11.55 -15.92 12.16
CA GLN A 50 12.32 -15.00 13.00
C GLN A 50 13.70 -15.60 13.25
N LEU A 51 14.67 -15.34 12.39
CA LEU A 51 16.06 -15.64 12.71
C LEU A 51 16.68 -14.57 13.60
N THR A 52 16.15 -13.34 13.61
CA THR A 52 16.58 -12.25 14.50
C THR A 52 15.43 -11.31 14.84
N GLU A 53 15.53 -10.58 15.98
CA GLU A 53 14.58 -9.52 16.34
C GLU A 53 14.52 -8.36 15.32
N ALA A 54 15.57 -8.17 14.52
CA ALA A 54 15.66 -7.17 13.46
C ALA A 54 14.74 -7.50 12.26
N ASP A 55 14.39 -8.77 12.05
CA ASP A 55 13.53 -9.21 10.93
C ASP A 55 12.05 -8.82 11.08
N LYS A 56 11.66 -8.23 12.22
CA LYS A 56 10.27 -7.82 12.49
C LYS A 56 9.72 -6.77 11.54
N PHE A 57 10.57 -6.00 10.87
CA PHE A 57 10.16 -4.84 10.06
C PHE A 57 9.89 -5.13 8.58
N ASN A 58 10.13 -6.35 8.10
CA ASN A 58 10.12 -6.66 6.67
C ASN A 58 9.11 -7.73 6.27
N ARG A 59 8.00 -7.84 6.97
CA ARG A 59 6.95 -8.81 6.63
C ARG A 59 5.98 -8.21 5.63
N VAL A 60 5.79 -8.91 4.52
CA VAL A 60 4.65 -8.64 3.63
C VAL A 60 3.36 -9.03 4.37
N ASP A 61 2.29 -8.28 4.18
CA ASP A 61 1.03 -8.57 4.85
C ASP A 61 0.48 -9.92 4.44
N ILE A 62 0.54 -10.25 3.15
CA ILE A 62 0.13 -11.53 2.60
C ILE A 62 1.01 -11.89 1.41
N LEU A 63 1.41 -13.14 1.35
CA LEU A 63 2.05 -13.75 0.21
C LEU A 63 1.25 -14.99 -0.20
N VAL A 64 0.82 -15.03 -1.45
CA VAL A 64 0.12 -16.20 -2.00
C VAL A 64 0.84 -16.74 -3.22
N LYS A 65 0.67 -18.03 -3.47
CA LYS A 65 1.08 -18.71 -4.70
C LYS A 65 -0.17 -19.07 -5.48
N ASN A 66 -0.23 -18.67 -6.74
CA ASN A 66 -1.33 -19.04 -7.63
C ASN A 66 -1.11 -20.39 -8.32
N SER A 67 -2.11 -20.89 -9.01
CA SER A 67 -2.06 -22.17 -9.74
C SER A 67 -1.01 -22.23 -10.86
N LYS A 68 -0.51 -21.08 -11.33
CA LYS A 68 0.60 -20.98 -12.30
C LYS A 68 1.98 -21.04 -11.62
N GLY A 69 2.01 -21.10 -10.29
CA GLY A 69 3.24 -21.05 -9.49
C GLY A 69 3.82 -19.66 -9.34
N GLU A 70 3.10 -18.61 -9.71
CA GLU A 70 3.49 -17.22 -9.56
C GLU A 70 3.21 -16.74 -8.13
N LEU A 71 3.97 -15.77 -7.67
CA LEU A 71 3.87 -15.22 -6.33
C LEU A 71 3.11 -13.89 -6.36
N VAL A 72 2.18 -13.70 -5.43
CA VAL A 72 1.46 -12.44 -5.29
C VAL A 72 1.66 -11.92 -3.88
N ILE A 73 2.35 -10.80 -3.79
CA ILE A 73 2.53 -10.02 -2.56
C ILE A 73 1.37 -9.03 -2.47
N ILE A 74 0.74 -8.94 -1.31
CA ILE A 74 -0.26 -7.91 -1.03
C ILE A 74 0.16 -7.18 0.23
N GLU A 75 0.35 -5.88 0.11
CA GLU A 75 0.68 -4.96 1.19
C GLU A 75 -0.45 -3.96 1.36
N ILE A 76 -0.85 -3.70 2.60
CA ILE A 76 -1.88 -2.71 2.92
C ILE A 76 -1.34 -1.73 3.93
N GLN A 77 -1.11 -0.49 3.50
CA GLN A 77 -0.47 0.53 4.31
C GLN A 77 -1.40 1.71 4.57
N ASN A 78 -1.63 1.99 5.86
CA ASN A 78 -2.51 3.07 6.30
C ASN A 78 -1.74 4.36 6.65
N GLN A 79 -0.47 4.26 6.98
CA GLN A 79 0.37 5.39 7.40
C GLN A 79 1.28 5.83 6.26
N GLN A 80 1.49 7.13 6.16
CA GLN A 80 2.36 7.72 5.15
C GLN A 80 3.83 7.31 5.37
N GLU A 81 4.45 6.81 4.31
CA GLU A 81 5.88 6.50 4.24
C GLU A 81 6.45 7.15 2.97
N TYR A 82 7.45 8.03 3.13
CA TYR A 82 8.07 8.73 1.98
C TYR A 82 8.97 7.81 1.16
N ASP A 83 9.50 6.75 1.75
CA ASP A 83 10.37 5.75 1.14
C ASP A 83 9.61 4.47 0.71
N TYR A 84 8.28 4.53 0.63
CA TYR A 84 7.45 3.38 0.33
C TYR A 84 7.81 2.68 -0.98
N PHE A 85 8.21 3.40 -2.02
CA PHE A 85 8.69 2.80 -3.27
C PHE A 85 9.96 1.94 -3.06
N HIS A 86 10.87 2.36 -2.17
CA HIS A 86 12.03 1.56 -1.80
C HIS A 86 11.61 0.29 -1.07
N ARG A 87 10.62 0.39 -0.19
CA ARG A 87 10.04 -0.76 0.50
C ARG A 87 9.45 -1.77 -0.48
N MET A 88 8.69 -1.32 -1.48
CA MET A 88 8.15 -2.20 -2.53
C MET A 88 9.25 -2.99 -3.26
N VAL A 89 10.33 -2.32 -3.65
CA VAL A 89 11.48 -2.96 -4.30
C VAL A 89 12.16 -3.95 -3.35
N TYR A 90 12.36 -3.56 -2.09
CA TYR A 90 12.97 -4.42 -1.09
C TYR A 90 12.16 -5.69 -0.85
N SER A 91 10.85 -5.57 -0.57
CA SER A 91 9.94 -6.69 -0.33
C SER A 91 9.93 -7.67 -1.51
N THR A 92 9.89 -7.16 -2.73
CA THR A 92 9.91 -7.96 -3.95
C THR A 92 11.24 -8.70 -4.12
N SER A 93 12.37 -8.01 -3.91
CA SER A 93 13.70 -8.59 -4.02
C SER A 93 13.93 -9.68 -2.97
N LYS A 94 13.50 -9.43 -1.74
CA LYS A 94 13.57 -10.42 -0.64
C LYS A 94 12.77 -11.66 -1.00
N THR A 95 11.52 -11.50 -1.43
CA THR A 95 10.68 -12.62 -1.86
C THR A 95 11.33 -13.42 -3.00
N LEU A 96 11.93 -12.76 -3.99
CA LEU A 96 12.66 -13.44 -5.06
C LEU A 96 13.76 -14.36 -4.52
N THR A 97 14.55 -13.86 -3.58
CA THR A 97 15.68 -14.61 -3.02
C THR A 97 15.24 -15.72 -2.05
N GLU A 98 14.11 -15.56 -1.37
CA GLU A 98 13.57 -16.56 -0.47
C GLU A 98 12.95 -17.77 -1.20
N TYR A 99 12.45 -17.55 -2.43
CA TYR A 99 11.75 -18.58 -3.21
C TYR A 99 12.57 -19.16 -4.37
N ILE A 100 13.90 -18.96 -4.35
CA ILE A 100 14.86 -19.69 -5.18
C ILE A 100 15.84 -20.41 -4.26
N SER A 101 15.96 -21.73 -4.40
CA SER A 101 16.86 -22.52 -3.55
C SER A 101 18.31 -22.39 -4.02
N VAL A 102 19.25 -22.58 -3.09
CA VAL A 102 20.69 -22.60 -3.41
C VAL A 102 20.98 -23.71 -4.42
N GLY A 103 21.62 -23.34 -5.53
CA GLY A 103 21.96 -24.28 -6.62
C GLY A 103 20.86 -24.46 -7.66
N GLU A 104 19.68 -23.87 -7.50
CA GLU A 104 18.67 -23.86 -8.55
C GLU A 104 19.05 -22.91 -9.70
N PRO A 105 18.74 -23.30 -10.96
CA PRO A 105 18.97 -22.45 -12.11
C PRO A 105 18.05 -21.22 -12.09
N TYR A 106 18.53 -20.06 -12.52
CA TYR A 106 17.77 -18.79 -12.54
C TYR A 106 16.45 -18.85 -13.30
N ARG A 107 16.26 -19.80 -14.21
CA ARG A 107 14.98 -20.02 -14.88
C ARG A 107 13.83 -20.39 -13.92
N ASN A 108 14.16 -20.82 -12.71
CA ASN A 108 13.19 -21.17 -11.67
C ASN A 108 12.71 -19.96 -10.86
N ILE A 109 13.28 -18.77 -11.09
CA ILE A 109 12.77 -17.53 -10.52
C ILE A 109 11.29 -17.39 -10.89
N LYS A 110 10.45 -17.19 -9.87
CA LYS A 110 9.00 -17.03 -10.02
C LYS A 110 8.65 -15.61 -10.44
N LYS A 111 7.65 -15.46 -11.29
CA LYS A 111 6.99 -14.17 -11.51
C LYS A 111 6.41 -13.68 -10.20
N ILE A 112 6.57 -12.38 -9.91
CA ILE A 112 5.98 -11.73 -8.73
C ILE A 112 5.07 -10.59 -9.17
N TYR A 113 3.87 -10.56 -8.60
CA TYR A 113 2.98 -9.41 -8.61
C TYR A 113 3.02 -8.77 -7.22
N SER A 114 3.41 -7.51 -7.13
CA SER A 114 3.43 -6.72 -5.90
C SER A 114 2.25 -5.77 -5.90
N ILE A 115 1.24 -6.05 -5.08
CA ILE A 115 0.01 -5.29 -5.00
C ILE A 115 0.04 -4.46 -3.72
N ASN A 116 0.03 -3.14 -3.88
CA ASN A 116 0.26 -2.17 -2.82
C ASN A 116 -0.99 -1.30 -2.67
N ILE A 117 -1.76 -1.54 -1.61
CA ILE A 117 -3.00 -0.83 -1.29
C ILE A 117 -2.65 0.23 -0.25
N VAL A 118 -2.70 1.51 -0.61
CA VAL A 118 -2.29 2.60 0.25
C VAL A 118 -3.45 3.55 0.55
N TYR A 119 -3.56 3.96 1.82
CA TYR A 119 -4.55 4.91 2.32
C TYR A 119 -3.95 6.28 2.60
N PHE A 120 -2.88 6.64 1.89
CA PHE A 120 -2.21 7.94 1.95
C PHE A 120 -1.81 8.41 0.55
N ASP A 121 -1.42 9.67 0.43
CA ASP A 121 -0.96 10.21 -0.83
C ASP A 121 0.45 9.71 -1.14
N LEU A 122 0.58 8.87 -2.16
CA LEU A 122 1.84 8.31 -2.65
C LEU A 122 2.13 8.83 -4.05
N GLY A 123 3.20 9.64 -4.16
CA GLY A 123 3.58 10.24 -5.43
C GLY A 123 2.54 11.22 -5.98
N GLN A 124 2.82 11.78 -7.16
CA GLN A 124 1.93 12.70 -7.88
C GLN A 124 1.33 12.00 -9.09
N GLY A 125 0.08 12.29 -9.41
CA GLY A 125 -0.64 11.74 -10.53
C GLY A 125 -2.15 11.80 -10.30
N GLU A 126 -2.93 11.74 -11.37
CA GLU A 126 -4.39 11.93 -11.35
C GLU A 126 -5.17 10.64 -11.13
N ASP A 127 -4.55 9.49 -11.43
CA ASP A 127 -5.19 8.18 -11.30
C ASP A 127 -5.05 7.62 -9.87
N TYR A 128 -5.94 6.72 -9.52
CA TYR A 128 -5.94 5.99 -8.24
C TYR A 128 -5.38 4.57 -8.36
N ILE A 129 -5.14 4.05 -9.59
CA ILE A 129 -4.51 2.76 -9.84
C ILE A 129 -3.36 2.95 -10.82
N TYR A 130 -2.16 2.52 -10.41
CA TYR A 130 -0.96 2.56 -11.25
C TYR A 130 -0.41 1.16 -11.44
N HIS A 131 -0.04 0.83 -12.67
CA HIS A 131 0.60 -0.43 -13.03
C HIS A 131 2.03 -0.18 -13.52
N GLY A 132 3.00 -0.71 -12.79
CA GLY A 132 4.42 -0.66 -13.11
C GLY A 132 4.92 -2.00 -13.64
N LYS A 133 5.54 -1.99 -14.81
CA LYS A 133 6.20 -3.16 -15.42
C LYS A 133 7.53 -2.77 -16.04
N THR A 134 8.42 -3.74 -16.23
CA THR A 134 9.73 -3.53 -16.83
C THR A 134 9.70 -3.84 -18.32
N ASP A 135 9.85 -2.83 -19.16
CA ASP A 135 10.02 -2.96 -20.59
C ASP A 135 11.45 -2.54 -20.99
N PHE A 136 12.05 -3.27 -21.93
CA PHE A 136 13.34 -2.94 -22.49
C PHE A 136 13.14 -2.30 -23.86
N ILE A 137 13.42 -0.99 -23.93
CA ILE A 137 13.20 -0.18 -25.15
C ILE A 137 14.54 0.15 -25.79
N GLY A 138 14.71 -0.13 -27.09
CA GLY A 138 15.88 0.19 -27.86
C GLY A 138 16.18 1.68 -27.84
N ILE A 139 17.42 2.06 -27.50
CA ILE A 139 17.81 3.48 -27.36
C ILE A 139 17.70 4.20 -28.69
N HIS A 140 18.08 3.55 -29.77
CA HIS A 140 18.12 4.17 -31.11
C HIS A 140 16.82 3.98 -31.88
N ASN A 141 16.33 2.73 -31.99
CA ASN A 141 15.20 2.39 -32.85
C ASN A 141 13.85 2.48 -32.12
N LYS A 142 13.86 2.65 -30.79
CA LYS A 142 12.62 2.69 -29.95
C LYS A 142 11.77 1.43 -30.04
N ASP A 143 12.31 0.35 -30.55
CA ASP A 143 11.67 -0.97 -30.57
C ASP A 143 11.65 -1.61 -29.16
N LYS A 144 10.75 -2.54 -28.96
CA LYS A 144 10.65 -3.31 -27.71
C LYS A 144 11.42 -4.62 -27.85
N LEU A 145 12.36 -4.88 -26.94
CA LEU A 145 13.11 -6.14 -26.90
C LEU A 145 12.17 -7.30 -26.60
N LYS A 146 12.23 -8.34 -27.40
CA LYS A 146 11.49 -9.58 -27.24
C LYS A 146 12.44 -10.75 -27.01
N LEU A 147 11.92 -11.83 -26.45
CA LEU A 147 12.67 -13.08 -26.34
C LEU A 147 12.86 -13.70 -27.73
N SER A 148 14.01 -14.34 -27.96
CA SER A 148 14.25 -15.09 -29.19
C SER A 148 13.34 -16.32 -29.26
N ALA A 149 13.16 -16.88 -30.47
CA ALA A 149 12.37 -18.10 -30.65
C ALA A 149 12.82 -19.24 -29.72
N LYS A 150 14.15 -19.42 -29.57
CA LYS A 150 14.72 -20.42 -28.65
C LYS A 150 14.38 -20.15 -27.18
N GLN A 151 14.47 -18.89 -26.75
CA GLN A 151 14.11 -18.51 -25.37
C GLN A 151 12.60 -18.70 -25.14
N THR A 152 11.75 -18.32 -26.09
CA THR A 152 10.31 -18.51 -26.02
C THR A 152 9.94 -19.98 -25.89
N GLU A 153 10.56 -20.85 -26.70
CA GLU A 153 10.38 -22.29 -26.63
C GLU A 153 10.77 -22.87 -25.25
N LEU A 154 11.92 -22.46 -24.72
CA LEU A 154 12.45 -22.98 -23.45
C LEU A 154 11.76 -22.43 -22.21
N LEU A 155 11.32 -21.17 -22.23
CA LEU A 155 10.81 -20.44 -21.06
C LEU A 155 9.25 -20.36 -21.07
N GLY A 156 8.60 -20.59 -22.21
CA GLY A 156 7.16 -20.40 -22.34
C GLY A 156 6.72 -18.94 -22.23
N LYS A 157 7.65 -17.97 -22.40
CA LYS A 157 7.43 -16.53 -22.30
C LYS A 157 7.77 -15.87 -23.62
N LYS A 158 7.14 -14.74 -23.93
CA LYS A 158 7.36 -13.99 -25.19
C LYS A 158 8.19 -12.73 -24.98
N GLU A 159 8.06 -12.11 -23.82
CA GLU A 159 8.68 -10.84 -23.50
C GLU A 159 9.41 -10.91 -22.16
N PRO A 160 10.53 -10.17 -22.00
CA PRO A 160 11.23 -10.06 -20.71
C PRO A 160 10.31 -9.60 -19.58
N ALA A 161 9.36 -8.72 -19.85
CA ALA A 161 8.37 -8.22 -18.88
C ALA A 161 7.60 -9.35 -18.16
N GLU A 162 7.39 -10.50 -18.81
CA GLU A 162 6.71 -11.64 -18.20
C GLU A 162 7.56 -12.38 -17.15
N ILE A 163 8.87 -12.04 -17.07
CA ILE A 163 9.81 -12.62 -16.09
C ILE A 163 9.98 -11.66 -14.91
N PHE A 164 10.06 -10.35 -15.20
CA PHE A 164 10.27 -9.32 -14.19
C PHE A 164 9.05 -9.12 -13.29
N PRO A 165 9.26 -8.67 -12.04
CA PRO A 165 8.14 -8.30 -11.17
C PRO A 165 7.25 -7.23 -11.80
N GLU A 166 5.96 -7.30 -11.47
CA GLU A 166 4.99 -6.25 -11.78
C GLU A 166 4.47 -5.63 -10.47
N TYR A 167 4.25 -4.33 -10.50
CA TYR A 167 3.82 -3.55 -9.35
C TYR A 167 2.46 -2.92 -9.62
N TYR A 168 1.55 -3.07 -8.69
CA TYR A 168 0.26 -2.36 -8.68
C TYR A 168 0.21 -1.47 -7.45
N VAL A 169 -0.08 -0.19 -7.65
CA VAL A 169 -0.30 0.78 -6.57
C VAL A 169 -1.74 1.24 -6.64
N ILE A 170 -2.49 1.02 -5.56
CA ILE A 170 -3.89 1.40 -5.43
C ILE A 170 -3.98 2.48 -4.36
N LYS A 171 -4.24 3.73 -4.76
CA LYS A 171 -4.36 4.91 -3.91
C LYS A 171 -5.83 5.08 -3.50
N VAL A 172 -6.26 4.33 -2.50
CA VAL A 172 -7.68 4.19 -2.13
C VAL A 172 -8.36 5.53 -1.86
N ASN A 173 -7.66 6.47 -1.20
CA ASN A 173 -8.23 7.78 -0.86
C ASN A 173 -8.49 8.68 -2.08
N GLN A 174 -7.82 8.44 -3.21
CA GLN A 174 -8.01 9.22 -4.46
C GLN A 174 -9.18 8.73 -5.31
N PHE A 175 -9.75 7.57 -5.00
CA PHE A 175 -10.93 7.09 -5.70
C PHE A 175 -12.13 8.02 -5.48
N ASP A 176 -12.88 8.33 -6.54
CA ASP A 176 -13.97 9.32 -6.56
C ASP A 176 -15.35 8.77 -6.10
N ASP A 177 -15.37 7.54 -5.59
CA ASP A 177 -16.59 6.80 -5.17
C ASP A 177 -17.54 6.44 -6.31
N VAL A 178 -17.09 6.56 -7.57
CA VAL A 178 -17.86 6.20 -8.77
C VAL A 178 -17.26 4.97 -9.41
N ALA A 179 -17.88 3.80 -9.20
CA ALA A 179 -17.47 2.57 -9.85
C ALA A 179 -17.81 2.62 -11.35
N LYS A 180 -16.80 2.62 -12.21
CA LYS A 180 -16.88 2.67 -13.67
C LYS A 180 -16.78 1.28 -14.29
N ASP A 181 -16.15 0.36 -13.57
CA ASP A 181 -16.00 -1.05 -13.95
C ASP A 181 -15.99 -1.97 -12.72
N THR A 182 -15.85 -3.26 -12.94
CA THR A 182 -15.85 -4.28 -11.87
C THR A 182 -14.65 -4.18 -10.93
N LEU A 183 -13.51 -3.65 -11.38
CA LEU A 183 -12.38 -3.39 -10.49
C LEU A 183 -12.70 -2.24 -9.54
N ASP A 184 -13.35 -1.19 -10.02
CA ASP A 184 -13.76 -0.05 -9.20
C ASP A 184 -14.76 -0.44 -8.10
N GLU A 185 -15.57 -1.47 -8.32
CA GLU A 185 -16.45 -2.02 -7.27
C GLU A 185 -15.64 -2.53 -6.06
N TRP A 186 -14.48 -3.15 -6.33
CA TRP A 186 -13.54 -3.54 -5.28
C TRP A 186 -12.89 -2.35 -4.61
N ILE A 187 -12.50 -1.32 -5.38
CA ILE A 187 -11.90 -0.09 -4.80
C ILE A 187 -12.92 0.65 -3.94
N TYR A 188 -14.18 0.68 -4.38
CA TYR A 188 -15.28 1.23 -3.57
C TYR A 188 -15.40 0.49 -2.23
N TYR A 189 -15.35 -0.84 -2.23
CA TYR A 189 -15.37 -1.63 -0.99
C TYR A 189 -14.15 -1.37 -0.11
N LEU A 190 -12.95 -1.29 -0.69
CA LEU A 190 -11.72 -0.93 0.04
C LEU A 190 -11.85 0.40 0.77
N LYS A 191 -12.44 1.41 0.11
CA LYS A 191 -12.59 2.76 0.65
C LYS A 191 -13.73 2.84 1.67
N ASN A 192 -14.89 2.31 1.34
CA ASN A 192 -16.13 2.57 2.06
C ASN A 192 -16.54 1.47 3.05
N ASN A 193 -15.94 0.27 2.96
CA ASN A 193 -16.37 -0.94 3.67
C ASN A 193 -17.85 -1.28 3.42
N GLU A 194 -18.31 -0.98 2.22
CA GLU A 194 -19.67 -1.20 1.75
C GLU A 194 -19.64 -1.83 0.35
N ILE A 195 -20.57 -2.74 0.08
CA ILE A 195 -20.77 -3.36 -1.23
C ILE A 195 -22.22 -3.06 -1.63
N LYS A 196 -22.38 -2.31 -2.73
CA LYS A 196 -23.72 -1.98 -3.27
C LYS A 196 -24.43 -3.22 -3.82
N ASP A 197 -25.75 -3.16 -3.94
CA ASP A 197 -26.54 -4.31 -4.38
C ASP A 197 -26.38 -4.61 -5.87
N ASP A 198 -26.02 -3.62 -6.65
CA ASP A 198 -25.79 -3.68 -8.11
C ASP A 198 -24.36 -4.07 -8.49
N PHE A 199 -23.47 -4.29 -7.55
CA PHE A 199 -22.10 -4.69 -7.80
C PHE A 199 -22.03 -6.16 -8.27
N THR A 200 -21.25 -6.39 -9.33
CA THR A 200 -21.17 -7.67 -10.07
C THR A 200 -19.76 -8.23 -10.18
N ALA A 201 -18.75 -7.53 -9.65
CA ALA A 201 -17.35 -7.95 -9.71
C ALA A 201 -17.18 -9.39 -9.23
N LYS A 202 -16.27 -10.12 -9.88
CA LYS A 202 -15.96 -11.51 -9.51
C LYS A 202 -15.60 -11.58 -8.01
N GLY A 203 -16.28 -12.41 -7.26
CA GLY A 203 -16.06 -12.65 -5.83
C GLY A 203 -16.62 -11.59 -4.88
N ILE A 204 -17.15 -10.45 -5.36
CA ILE A 204 -17.68 -9.37 -4.52
C ILE A 204 -18.93 -9.82 -3.72
N ASP A 205 -19.77 -10.64 -4.33
CA ASP A 205 -20.95 -11.23 -3.68
C ASP A 205 -20.57 -12.18 -2.54
N LYS A 206 -19.43 -12.88 -2.68
CA LYS A 206 -18.89 -13.75 -1.64
C LYS A 206 -18.34 -12.92 -0.49
N ALA A 207 -17.64 -11.81 -0.77
CA ALA A 207 -17.20 -10.86 0.25
C ALA A 207 -18.40 -10.33 1.04
N LYS A 208 -19.48 -9.94 0.37
CA LYS A 208 -20.72 -9.47 0.97
C LYS A 208 -21.38 -10.50 1.89
N LYS A 209 -21.24 -11.79 1.56
CA LYS A 209 -21.82 -12.89 2.35
C LYS A 209 -20.93 -13.36 3.49
N LEU A 210 -19.62 -13.45 3.25
CA LEU A 210 -18.66 -14.08 4.17
C LEU A 210 -18.06 -13.07 5.16
N TRP A 211 -17.77 -11.84 4.70
CA TRP A 211 -17.05 -10.86 5.50
C TRP A 211 -18.00 -9.90 6.22
N ARG A 212 -18.95 -10.47 6.95
CA ARG A 212 -19.92 -9.74 7.75
C ARG A 212 -19.56 -9.79 9.23
N LEU A 213 -19.81 -8.68 9.93
CA LEU A 213 -19.56 -8.57 11.37
C LEU A 213 -20.36 -9.58 12.20
N ASP A 214 -21.56 -9.92 11.76
CA ASP A 214 -22.42 -10.90 12.44
C ASP A 214 -21.96 -12.34 12.26
N LYS A 215 -21.03 -12.59 11.33
CA LYS A 215 -20.39 -13.92 11.12
C LYS A 215 -19.16 -14.16 11.99
N LEU A 216 -18.60 -13.09 12.57
CA LEU A 216 -17.45 -13.23 13.47
C LEU A 216 -17.85 -13.90 14.78
N SER A 217 -17.00 -14.77 15.28
CA SER A 217 -17.06 -15.26 16.65
C SER A 217 -16.89 -14.10 17.64
N GLU A 218 -17.23 -14.34 18.90
CA GLU A 218 -17.08 -13.31 19.95
C GLU A 218 -15.60 -12.90 20.13
N GLU A 219 -14.67 -13.85 20.03
CA GLU A 219 -13.24 -13.60 20.11
C GLU A 219 -12.76 -12.76 18.91
N GLU A 220 -13.15 -13.13 17.69
CA GLU A 220 -12.81 -12.37 16.48
C GLU A 220 -13.36 -10.96 16.52
N ARG A 221 -14.58 -10.76 17.05
CA ARG A 221 -15.15 -9.40 17.23
C ARG A 221 -14.31 -8.55 18.17
N LYS A 222 -13.84 -9.10 19.29
CA LYS A 222 -12.94 -8.38 20.20
C LYS A 222 -11.65 -7.97 19.53
N ILE A 223 -11.04 -8.89 18.76
CA ILE A 223 -9.81 -8.60 18.00
C ILE A 223 -10.07 -7.54 16.93
N TYR A 224 -11.21 -7.61 16.23
CA TYR A 224 -11.60 -6.62 15.23
C TYR A 224 -11.84 -5.23 15.83
N GLN A 225 -12.51 -5.14 16.97
CA GLN A 225 -12.68 -3.87 17.69
C GLN A 225 -11.35 -3.26 18.09
N LYS A 226 -10.43 -4.06 18.63
CA LYS A 226 -9.07 -3.59 18.94
C LYS A 226 -8.31 -3.09 17.70
N HIS A 227 -8.49 -3.75 16.55
CA HIS A 227 -7.94 -3.28 15.28
C HIS A 227 -8.49 -1.89 14.91
N LEU A 228 -9.79 -1.68 15.01
CA LEU A 228 -10.43 -0.38 14.74
C LEU A 228 -9.94 0.71 15.71
N GLU A 229 -9.76 0.38 16.98
CA GLU A 229 -9.18 1.30 17.97
C GLU A 229 -7.74 1.68 17.62
N ASN A 230 -6.92 0.72 17.23
CA ASN A 230 -5.54 0.97 16.80
C ASN A 230 -5.48 1.88 15.56
N LEU A 231 -6.39 1.71 14.59
CA LEU A 231 -6.49 2.60 13.43
C LEU A 231 -6.85 4.03 13.83
N ARG A 232 -7.81 4.20 14.76
CA ARG A 232 -8.21 5.51 15.29
C ARG A 232 -7.05 6.17 16.05
N TYR A 233 -6.37 5.39 16.89
CA TYR A 233 -5.20 5.87 17.63
C TYR A 233 -4.07 6.31 16.67
N GLY A 234 -3.76 5.49 15.66
CA GLY A 234 -2.77 5.83 14.64
C GLY A 234 -3.11 7.13 13.90
N ALA A 235 -4.38 7.31 13.51
CA ALA A 235 -4.84 8.54 12.87
C ALA A 235 -4.72 9.76 13.80
N SER A 236 -5.04 9.61 15.09
CA SER A 236 -4.90 10.67 16.09
C SER A 236 -3.42 11.06 16.30
N MET A 237 -2.52 10.09 16.38
CA MET A 237 -1.08 10.33 16.51
C MET A 237 -0.50 11.03 15.27
N ALA A 238 -0.90 10.59 14.07
CA ALA A 238 -0.48 11.24 12.82
C ALA A 238 -0.94 12.70 12.75
N TRP A 239 -2.17 12.98 13.17
CA TRP A 239 -2.69 14.35 13.28
C TRP A 239 -1.89 15.19 14.27
N THR A 240 -1.59 14.66 15.47
CA THR A 240 -0.79 15.34 16.48
C THR A 240 0.60 15.70 15.94
N LEU A 241 1.29 14.72 15.32
CA LEU A 241 2.61 14.95 14.73
C LEU A 241 2.59 16.02 13.61
N LYS A 242 1.51 16.05 12.83
CA LYS A 242 1.31 17.07 11.79
C LYS A 242 1.17 18.47 12.42
N VAL A 243 0.32 18.63 13.42
CA VAL A 243 0.13 19.91 14.13
C VAL A 243 1.43 20.37 14.76
N ASP A 244 2.14 19.49 15.47
CA ASP A 244 3.44 19.82 16.08
C ASP A 244 4.49 20.21 15.04
N ALA A 245 4.47 19.60 13.85
CA ALA A 245 5.36 19.98 12.77
C ALA A 245 5.02 21.35 12.18
N GLU A 246 3.72 21.63 11.95
CA GLU A 246 3.24 22.93 11.48
C GLU A 246 3.60 24.05 12.47
N ASP A 247 3.41 23.82 13.77
CA ASP A 247 3.77 24.80 14.81
C ASP A 247 5.28 25.06 14.88
N ARG A 248 6.11 24.01 14.72
CA ARG A 248 7.58 24.19 14.65
C ARG A 248 7.99 25.01 13.44
N VAL A 249 7.47 24.68 12.25
CA VAL A 249 7.77 25.42 11.01
C VAL A 249 7.35 26.87 11.14
N LYS A 250 6.17 27.14 11.71
CA LYS A 250 5.69 28.50 11.97
C LYS A 250 6.63 29.27 12.90
N LYS A 251 7.01 28.67 14.03
CA LYS A 251 7.94 29.30 14.98
C LYS A 251 9.31 29.58 14.37
N GLU A 252 9.87 28.67 13.58
CA GLU A 252 11.16 28.91 12.91
C GLU A 252 11.06 30.06 11.89
N ARG A 253 9.98 30.10 11.11
CA ARG A 253 9.69 31.20 10.17
C ARG A 253 9.54 32.54 10.91
N ASP A 254 8.81 32.57 12.03
CA ASP A 254 8.60 33.78 12.82
C ASP A 254 9.93 34.29 13.40
N LYS A 255 10.82 33.38 13.82
CA LYS A 255 12.21 33.74 14.26
C LYS A 255 13.04 34.30 13.11
N GLU A 256 12.96 33.72 11.91
CA GLU A 256 13.65 34.21 10.70
C GLU A 256 13.19 35.63 10.33
N ILE A 257 11.88 35.85 10.33
CA ILE A 257 11.30 37.17 10.12
C ILE A 257 11.79 38.17 11.18
N ALA A 258 11.78 37.77 12.46
CA ALA A 258 12.25 38.60 13.55
C ALA A 258 13.72 38.97 13.37
N LYS A 259 14.62 38.06 12.98
CA LYS A 259 16.02 38.33 12.65
C LYS A 259 16.18 39.37 11.55
N ASN A 260 15.48 39.16 10.44
CA ASN A 260 15.52 40.11 9.32
C ASN A 260 15.03 41.51 9.72
N MET A 261 13.99 41.60 10.55
CA MET A 261 13.50 42.87 11.07
C MET A 261 14.48 43.54 12.04
N LEU A 262 15.17 42.75 12.87
CA LEU A 262 16.25 43.26 13.78
C LEU A 262 17.41 43.82 12.96
N GLU A 263 17.85 43.12 11.91
CA GLU A 263 18.90 43.57 11.00
C GLU A 263 18.53 44.88 10.27
N ALA A 264 17.24 45.03 9.96
CA ALA A 264 16.67 46.25 9.37
C ALA A 264 16.48 47.41 10.43
N ASN A 265 16.87 47.19 11.70
CA ASN A 265 16.66 48.12 12.80
C ASN A 265 15.18 48.49 13.04
N GLU A 266 14.27 47.57 12.83
CA GLU A 266 12.86 47.77 13.14
C GLU A 266 12.59 47.76 14.64
N ASP A 267 11.54 48.48 15.07
CA ASP A 267 11.13 48.56 16.46
C ASP A 267 10.65 47.20 17.02
N ILE A 268 11.05 46.93 18.29
CA ILE A 268 10.73 45.63 18.92
C ILE A 268 9.22 45.40 19.03
N ASP A 269 8.43 46.44 19.32
CA ASP A 269 6.98 46.30 19.44
C ASP A 269 6.34 45.92 18.04
N LYS A 270 6.95 46.43 16.98
CA LYS A 270 6.57 46.07 15.61
C LYS A 270 6.92 44.61 15.29
N ILE A 271 8.12 44.14 15.73
CA ILE A 271 8.54 42.76 15.57
C ILE A 271 7.59 41.81 16.33
N ILE A 272 7.27 42.12 17.57
CA ILE A 272 6.29 41.36 18.37
C ILE A 272 4.95 41.26 17.64
N LYS A 273 4.46 42.40 17.13
CA LYS A 273 3.17 42.47 16.44
C LYS A 273 3.10 41.57 15.19
N TYR A 274 4.18 41.50 14.41
CA TYR A 274 4.17 40.73 13.14
C TYR A 274 4.56 39.27 13.29
N THR A 275 5.36 38.90 14.32
CA THR A 275 5.84 37.53 14.51
C THR A 275 5.10 36.78 15.62
N GLY A 276 4.48 37.54 16.56
CA GLY A 276 3.88 36.94 17.75
C GLY A 276 4.91 36.40 18.76
N LEU A 277 6.21 36.62 18.54
CA LEU A 277 7.26 36.24 19.47
C LEU A 277 7.24 37.17 20.66
N THR A 278 7.61 36.64 21.86
CA THR A 278 7.79 37.44 23.05
C THR A 278 9.05 38.27 22.97
N LYS A 279 9.14 39.36 23.76
CA LYS A 279 10.32 40.20 23.84
C LYS A 279 11.55 39.38 24.23
N GLU A 280 11.40 38.43 25.16
CA GLU A 280 12.46 37.54 25.61
C GLU A 280 12.99 36.61 24.50
N GLU A 281 12.09 36.13 23.63
CA GLU A 281 12.48 35.34 22.46
C GLU A 281 13.23 36.19 21.45
N ILE A 282 12.78 37.41 21.18
CA ILE A 282 13.45 38.37 20.28
C ILE A 282 14.82 38.76 20.81
N ASP A 283 14.97 39.01 22.11
CA ASP A 283 16.26 39.38 22.72
C ASP A 283 17.29 38.23 22.64
N LYS A 284 16.85 36.98 22.62
CA LYS A 284 17.73 35.82 22.38
C LYS A 284 18.22 35.74 20.93
N LEU A 285 17.52 36.35 19.98
CA LEU A 285 17.91 36.37 18.56
C LEU A 285 18.95 37.43 18.23
N LYS A 286 19.18 38.40 19.12
CA LYS A 286 20.22 39.46 18.99
C LYS A 286 21.66 38.95 19.27
N LYS A 287 21.79 37.74 19.80
CA LYS A 287 23.06 37.06 20.08
C LYS A 287 23.51 36.22 18.91
#